data_e36d1fa29ae30bfc9cc1052357fbbabf
#
_entry.id   e36d1fa29ae30bfc9cc1052357fbbabf
#
_cell.length_a   1.000
_cell.length_b   1.000
_cell.length_c   1.000
_cell.angle_alpha   90.00
_cell.angle_beta   90.00
_cell.angle_gamma   90.00
#
_symmetry.space_group_name_H-M   'P 1'
#
loop_
_entity.id
_entity.type
_entity.pdbx_description
1 polymer ?
#
loop_
_entity_poly.entity_id
_entity_poly.type
_entity_poly.pdbx_seq_one_letter_code
_entity_poly.pdbx_strand_id
1 'polypeptide(L)'
;MPSRHNLPSPQIVELLGSGTSTGVPEVGCYCRTCLSLDPRDQRTRTSALVVSPAGKRILIDCSADFRQQALLAGIDHLDAIILTHQHYDHIGGLDDLRTISWRTELPIYAEPNVLEAIKARLHYYFGPHRYPGTPHLTLHPIPSLEPFTLYDLTIEPIRVMHGKQPILGYRIGSFGFLTDLKSIAPEELEKLRGVELLFVNGLRYTKPHPTHQTIEEAIELTAQVQPQRSYIIHLSHHAPPTAELQDRLPEGVYVGYDGLTLRYTEGTGYTPQPTPDKLVRSGADPFTYRDCGRIDYQEALEMQLHLWQERIDAKIAHQTVPEDMLLFCEHEPVLTIGKHGKQTNLLVS
;
A
#
# COMPACT_ATOMS: atom_id res chain seq x y z
N MET A 1 10.82 -33.09 -0.92
CA MET A 1 10.21 -31.77 -0.69
C MET A 1 8.74 -31.88 -1.04
N PRO A 2 7.80 -31.29 -0.31
CA PRO A 2 6.41 -31.26 -0.74
C PRO A 2 6.36 -30.59 -2.12
N SER A 3 5.43 -31.01 -2.98
CA SER A 3 5.26 -30.38 -4.28
C SER A 3 4.92 -28.89 -4.07
N ARG A 4 5.47 -27.98 -4.87
CA ARG A 4 5.21 -26.52 -4.76
C ARG A 4 3.71 -26.16 -4.79
N HIS A 5 2.87 -27.05 -5.34
CA HIS A 5 1.42 -26.91 -5.41
C HIS A 5 0.69 -27.07 -4.05
N ASN A 6 1.35 -27.61 -3.02
CA ASN A 6 0.74 -27.86 -1.71
C ASN A 6 1.26 -26.92 -0.61
N LEU A 7 1.98 -25.86 -0.96
CA LEU A 7 2.42 -24.88 0.03
C LEU A 7 1.27 -23.93 0.41
N PRO A 8 1.13 -23.55 1.69
CA PRO A 8 0.14 -22.56 2.10
C PRO A 8 0.28 -21.27 1.32
N SER A 9 -0.84 -20.79 0.79
CA SER A 9 -0.91 -19.51 0.04
C SER A 9 -1.44 -18.40 0.94
N PRO A 10 -1.05 -17.13 0.71
CA PRO A 10 -1.66 -16.01 1.42
C PRO A 10 -3.18 -16.01 1.26
N GLN A 11 -3.90 -15.82 2.37
CA GLN A 11 -5.35 -15.73 2.35
C GLN A 11 -5.83 -14.41 1.74
N ILE A 12 -5.07 -13.34 1.98
CA ILE A 12 -5.32 -12.01 1.40
C ILE A 12 -4.01 -11.47 0.84
N VAL A 13 -4.10 -10.86 -0.33
CA VAL A 13 -3.04 -10.05 -0.93
C VAL A 13 -3.63 -8.68 -1.22
N GLU A 14 -3.02 -7.64 -0.69
CA GLU A 14 -3.43 -6.25 -0.93
C GLU A 14 -2.27 -5.45 -1.55
N LEU A 15 -2.52 -4.83 -2.69
CA LEU A 15 -1.59 -3.92 -3.33
C LEU A 15 -1.77 -2.53 -2.69
N LEU A 16 -0.84 -2.15 -1.82
CA LEU A 16 -0.92 -0.88 -1.09
C LEU A 16 -0.53 0.31 -1.96
N GLY A 17 0.45 0.11 -2.83
CA GLY A 17 0.93 1.08 -3.79
C GLY A 17 1.30 0.42 -5.11
N SER A 18 0.95 1.04 -6.22
CA SER A 18 1.08 0.50 -7.58
C SER A 18 1.98 1.33 -8.49
N GLY A 19 2.52 2.45 -8.00
CA GLY A 19 3.32 3.40 -8.77
C GLY A 19 4.81 3.17 -8.67
N THR A 20 5.54 3.71 -9.62
CA THR A 20 7.00 3.76 -9.68
C THR A 20 7.57 4.72 -8.62
N SER A 21 8.89 4.89 -8.60
CA SER A 21 9.65 5.67 -7.62
C SER A 21 9.21 7.14 -7.45
N THR A 22 8.60 7.76 -8.47
CA THR A 22 8.07 9.14 -8.38
C THR A 22 6.60 9.19 -7.97
N GLY A 23 5.89 8.05 -7.95
CA GLY A 23 4.44 8.01 -7.81
C GLY A 23 3.71 8.58 -9.03
N VAL A 24 2.39 8.57 -8.99
CA VAL A 24 1.51 9.23 -9.97
C VAL A 24 0.37 9.89 -9.18
N PRO A 25 0.12 11.20 -9.37
CA PRO A 25 0.80 12.16 -10.26
C PRO A 25 2.26 12.40 -9.89
N GLU A 26 3.10 12.61 -10.91
CA GLU A 26 4.46 13.08 -10.71
C GLU A 26 4.48 14.58 -10.42
N VAL A 27 5.31 15.00 -9.46
CA VAL A 27 5.40 16.40 -9.04
C VAL A 27 5.78 17.29 -10.21
N GLY A 28 4.95 18.32 -10.48
CA GLY A 28 5.16 19.26 -11.58
C GLY A 28 4.77 18.72 -12.96
N CYS A 29 4.16 17.55 -13.07
CA CYS A 29 3.70 16.97 -14.33
C CYS A 29 2.21 17.26 -14.57
N TYR A 30 1.88 17.69 -15.79
CA TYR A 30 0.51 17.98 -16.22
C TYR A 30 0.07 17.11 -17.40
N CYS A 31 0.64 15.91 -17.54
CA CYS A 31 0.22 14.98 -18.58
C CYS A 31 -1.18 14.42 -18.27
N ARG A 32 -1.78 13.80 -19.28
CA ARG A 32 -3.14 13.24 -19.18
C ARG A 32 -3.33 12.22 -18.06
N THR A 33 -2.30 11.43 -17.74
CA THR A 33 -2.33 10.45 -16.64
C THR A 33 -2.25 11.15 -15.28
N CYS A 34 -1.37 12.16 -15.14
CA CYS A 34 -1.26 12.94 -13.90
C CYS A 34 -2.48 13.83 -13.62
N LEU A 35 -3.23 14.22 -14.65
CA LEU A 35 -4.47 15.00 -14.54
C LEU A 35 -5.73 14.12 -14.54
N SER A 36 -5.59 12.80 -14.54
CA SER A 36 -6.72 11.88 -14.52
C SER A 36 -7.54 12.04 -13.24
N LEU A 37 -8.87 12.01 -13.38
CA LEU A 37 -9.82 11.99 -12.26
C LEU A 37 -10.16 10.56 -11.81
N ASP A 38 -9.69 9.54 -12.51
CA ASP A 38 -9.85 8.15 -12.09
C ASP A 38 -8.97 7.90 -10.84
N PRO A 39 -9.55 7.54 -9.69
CA PRO A 39 -8.77 7.31 -8.47
C PRO A 39 -7.74 6.19 -8.63
N ARG A 40 -7.89 5.29 -9.60
CA ARG A 40 -6.93 4.23 -9.90
C ARG A 40 -5.64 4.75 -10.55
N ASP A 41 -5.64 5.99 -11.04
CA ASP A 41 -4.46 6.68 -11.57
C ASP A 41 -3.69 7.47 -10.49
N GLN A 42 -4.22 7.51 -9.27
CA GLN A 42 -3.48 7.99 -8.10
C GLN A 42 -2.68 6.83 -7.52
N ARG A 43 -1.36 6.86 -7.71
CA ARG A 43 -0.48 5.71 -7.41
C ARG A 43 0.62 6.12 -6.47
N THR A 44 0.60 5.61 -5.27
CA THR A 44 1.72 5.67 -4.32
C THR A 44 2.79 4.64 -4.73
N ARG A 45 4.00 4.76 -4.16
CA ARG A 45 5.14 3.87 -4.48
C ARG A 45 4.81 2.44 -4.10
N THR A 46 5.36 1.51 -4.89
CA THR A 46 5.04 0.07 -4.82
C THR A 46 5.25 -0.51 -3.43
N SER A 47 4.22 -1.15 -2.92
CA SER A 47 4.22 -1.94 -1.67
C SER A 47 3.03 -2.89 -1.67
N ALA A 48 3.12 -4.03 -1.02
CA ALA A 48 2.02 -4.98 -0.88
C ALA A 48 1.95 -5.55 0.53
N LEU A 49 0.75 -5.87 0.98
CA LEU A 49 0.49 -6.58 2.22
C LEU A 49 -0.01 -7.99 1.89
N VAL A 50 0.56 -9.00 2.52
CA VAL A 50 0.03 -10.36 2.50
C VAL A 50 -0.44 -10.76 3.88
N VAL A 51 -1.59 -11.43 3.95
CA VAL A 51 -2.12 -11.99 5.19
C VAL A 51 -2.14 -13.52 5.05
N SER A 52 -1.49 -14.20 5.95
CA SER A 52 -1.41 -15.67 5.96
C SER A 52 -2.73 -16.31 6.40
N PRO A 53 -2.92 -17.63 6.20
CA PRO A 53 -4.04 -18.38 6.78
C PRO A 53 -4.15 -18.25 8.28
N ALA A 54 -3.02 -18.15 9.00
CA ALA A 54 -2.98 -17.92 10.44
C ALA A 54 -3.20 -16.45 10.84
N GLY A 55 -3.51 -15.56 9.89
CA GLY A 55 -3.76 -14.14 10.11
C GLY A 55 -2.50 -13.30 10.29
N LYS A 56 -1.30 -13.83 9.98
CA LYS A 56 -0.04 -13.09 10.05
C LYS A 56 0.08 -12.09 8.91
N ARG A 57 0.44 -10.86 9.25
CA ARG A 57 0.55 -9.72 8.32
C ARG A 57 2.00 -9.46 7.96
N ILE A 58 2.35 -9.71 6.71
CA ILE A 58 3.71 -9.53 6.17
C ILE A 58 3.66 -8.42 5.12
N LEU A 59 4.44 -7.38 5.33
CA LEU A 59 4.61 -6.30 4.36
C LEU A 59 5.73 -6.64 3.37
N ILE A 60 5.46 -6.49 2.08
CA ILE A 60 6.47 -6.56 1.01
C ILE A 60 6.81 -5.12 0.60
N ASP A 61 8.01 -4.68 0.88
CA ASP A 61 8.52 -3.32 0.76
C ASP A 61 7.76 -2.29 1.62
N CYS A 62 8.50 -1.41 2.25
CA CYS A 62 7.99 -0.32 3.07
C CYS A 62 8.23 1.00 2.34
N SER A 63 7.33 1.33 1.43
CA SER A 63 7.48 2.48 0.54
C SER A 63 7.52 3.81 1.30
N ALA A 64 8.02 4.86 0.66
CA ALA A 64 8.02 6.21 1.23
C ALA A 64 6.60 6.74 1.53
N ASP A 65 5.55 6.10 0.99
CA ASP A 65 4.15 6.43 1.22
C ASP A 65 3.49 5.53 2.28
N PHE A 66 4.27 4.71 2.99
CA PHE A 66 3.74 3.68 3.91
C PHE A 66 2.74 4.25 4.91
N ARG A 67 2.99 5.43 5.48
CA ARG A 67 2.04 6.05 6.42
C ARG A 67 0.65 6.23 5.79
N GLN A 68 0.59 6.77 4.58
CA GLN A 68 -0.68 6.96 3.87
C GLN A 68 -1.32 5.62 3.52
N GLN A 69 -0.53 4.68 3.01
CA GLN A 69 -0.96 3.32 2.67
C GLN A 69 -1.53 2.59 3.90
N ALA A 70 -0.84 2.65 5.03
CA ALA A 70 -1.27 2.01 6.28
C ALA A 70 -2.58 2.59 6.81
N LEU A 71 -2.76 3.92 6.75
CA LEU A 71 -4.00 4.58 7.16
C LEU A 71 -5.18 4.18 6.27
N LEU A 72 -4.97 4.13 4.95
CA LEU A 72 -6.00 3.74 3.98
C LEU A 72 -6.36 2.25 4.08
N ALA A 73 -5.37 1.39 4.27
CA ALA A 73 -5.57 -0.05 4.42
C ALA A 73 -6.01 -0.49 5.83
N GLY A 74 -6.04 0.43 6.80
CA GLY A 74 -6.37 0.11 8.20
C GLY A 74 -5.33 -0.80 8.85
N ILE A 75 -4.05 -0.63 8.51
CA ILE A 75 -2.96 -1.41 9.10
C ILE A 75 -2.66 -0.84 10.48
N ASP A 76 -2.93 -1.62 11.51
CA ASP A 76 -2.69 -1.32 12.92
C ASP A 76 -1.52 -2.11 13.50
N HIS A 77 -1.13 -3.20 12.85
CA HIS A 77 0.02 -4.03 13.19
C HIS A 77 0.60 -4.75 11.98
N LEU A 78 1.86 -5.13 12.09
CA LEU A 78 2.59 -5.99 11.18
C LEU A 78 3.34 -7.05 12.00
N ASP A 79 3.45 -8.26 11.44
CA ASP A 79 4.24 -9.33 12.06
C ASP A 79 5.65 -9.39 11.49
N ALA A 80 5.84 -9.07 10.20
CA ALA A 80 7.14 -9.02 9.55
C ALA A 80 7.15 -8.11 8.32
N ILE A 81 8.37 -7.77 7.87
CA ILE A 81 8.62 -7.09 6.59
C ILE A 81 9.62 -7.91 5.80
N ILE A 82 9.38 -8.09 4.51
CA ILE A 82 10.36 -8.61 3.55
C ILE A 82 10.65 -7.53 2.51
N LEU A 83 11.92 -7.30 2.19
CA LEU A 83 12.33 -6.23 1.29
C LEU A 83 12.97 -6.79 0.03
N THR A 84 12.63 -6.19 -1.10
CA THR A 84 13.17 -6.59 -2.40
C THR A 84 14.57 -6.02 -2.63
N HIS A 85 14.77 -4.73 -2.34
CA HIS A 85 16.03 -4.02 -2.51
C HIS A 85 16.08 -2.68 -1.75
N GLN A 86 17.18 -1.95 -1.84
CA GLN A 86 17.48 -0.78 -1.00
C GLN A 86 17.08 0.57 -1.59
N HIS A 87 16.37 0.65 -2.71
CA HIS A 87 15.93 1.94 -3.23
C HIS A 87 14.92 2.62 -2.29
N TYR A 88 14.90 3.94 -2.30
CA TYR A 88 14.12 4.74 -1.34
C TYR A 88 12.62 4.48 -1.43
N ASP A 89 12.10 4.26 -2.60
CA ASP A 89 10.69 3.94 -2.85
C ASP A 89 10.27 2.57 -2.27
N HIS A 90 11.22 1.73 -1.85
CA HIS A 90 10.97 0.43 -1.22
C HIS A 90 11.33 0.37 0.26
N ILE A 91 12.14 1.32 0.78
CA ILE A 91 12.54 1.35 2.20
C ILE A 91 12.31 2.69 2.89
N GLY A 92 11.81 3.70 2.18
CA GLY A 92 11.69 5.07 2.69
C GLY A 92 10.69 5.24 3.83
N GLY A 93 9.72 4.34 3.97
CA GLY A 93 8.68 4.36 5.01
C GLY A 93 9.07 3.67 6.33
N LEU A 94 10.29 3.14 6.45
CA LEU A 94 10.70 2.43 7.66
C LEU A 94 10.65 3.28 8.92
N ASP A 95 10.74 4.61 8.83
CA ASP A 95 10.60 5.52 9.97
C ASP A 95 9.15 5.63 10.46
N ASP A 96 8.17 5.43 9.59
CA ASP A 96 6.75 5.44 9.93
C ASP A 96 6.28 4.20 10.72
N LEU A 97 7.15 3.20 10.86
CA LEU A 97 6.88 1.99 11.65
C LEU A 97 6.93 2.23 13.17
N ARG A 98 7.26 3.42 13.63
CA ARG A 98 7.38 3.76 15.06
C ARG A 98 6.15 3.35 15.87
N THR A 99 4.97 3.68 15.40
CA THR A 99 3.72 3.40 16.11
C THR A 99 3.35 1.92 16.09
N ILE A 100 3.71 1.21 15.03
CA ILE A 100 3.45 -0.24 14.87
C ILE A 100 4.42 -1.05 15.72
N SER A 101 5.72 -0.67 15.72
CA SER A 101 6.78 -1.39 16.44
C SER A 101 6.97 -0.93 17.90
N TRP A 102 6.16 -0.02 18.39
CA TRP A 102 6.28 0.51 19.77
C TRP A 102 6.16 -0.57 20.85
N ARG A 103 5.26 -1.54 20.62
CA ARG A 103 4.93 -2.56 21.62
C ARG A 103 5.62 -3.90 21.33
N THR A 104 6.00 -4.14 20.09
CA THR A 104 6.51 -5.43 19.62
C THR A 104 7.63 -5.20 18.63
N GLU A 105 8.72 -5.92 18.80
CA GLU A 105 9.83 -5.93 17.86
C GLU A 105 9.36 -6.40 16.48
N LEU A 106 9.73 -5.66 15.43
CA LEU A 106 9.30 -5.95 14.06
C LEU A 106 10.48 -6.47 13.24
N PRO A 107 10.48 -7.73 12.83
CA PRO A 107 11.54 -8.32 12.04
C PRO A 107 11.49 -7.87 10.58
N ILE A 108 12.64 -7.50 10.04
CA ILE A 108 12.86 -7.16 8.63
C ILE A 108 13.79 -8.19 8.02
N TYR A 109 13.34 -8.83 6.95
CA TYR A 109 14.08 -9.81 6.18
C TYR A 109 14.52 -9.22 4.84
N ALA A 110 15.81 -9.23 4.55
CA ALA A 110 16.36 -8.72 3.29
C ALA A 110 17.75 -9.31 3.01
N GLU A 111 18.27 -9.09 1.81
CA GLU A 111 19.67 -9.41 1.52
C GLU A 111 20.63 -8.58 2.38
N PRO A 112 21.84 -9.10 2.70
CA PRO A 112 22.81 -8.42 3.56
C PRO A 112 23.13 -6.99 3.11
N ASN A 113 23.29 -6.74 1.81
CA ASN A 113 23.56 -5.41 1.27
C ASN A 113 22.40 -4.42 1.49
N VAL A 114 21.14 -4.90 1.47
CA VAL A 114 19.95 -4.10 1.78
C VAL A 114 19.92 -3.74 3.26
N LEU A 115 20.23 -4.70 4.13
CA LEU A 115 20.31 -4.47 5.58
C LEU A 115 21.41 -3.46 5.95
N GLU A 116 22.56 -3.53 5.28
CA GLU A 116 23.63 -2.53 5.48
C GLU A 116 23.20 -1.13 5.00
N ALA A 117 22.47 -1.03 3.88
CA ALA A 117 21.93 0.24 3.42
C ALA A 117 20.91 0.83 4.41
N ILE A 118 20.08 -0.01 5.04
CA ILE A 118 19.15 0.41 6.11
C ILE A 118 19.92 0.94 7.31
N LYS A 119 20.94 0.21 7.80
CA LYS A 119 21.79 0.65 8.92
C LYS A 119 22.47 1.99 8.63
N ALA A 120 22.98 2.16 7.41
CA ALA A 120 23.63 3.40 7.01
C ALA A 120 22.65 4.60 6.98
N ARG A 121 21.43 4.42 6.47
CA ARG A 121 20.41 5.47 6.36
C ARG A 121 19.76 5.80 7.70
N LEU A 122 19.50 4.79 8.51
CA LEU A 122 18.80 4.89 9.78
C LEU A 122 19.75 4.58 10.95
N HIS A 123 20.99 5.06 10.86
CA HIS A 123 22.06 4.78 11.82
C HIS A 123 21.64 5.05 13.28
N TYR A 124 20.76 6.02 13.50
CA TYR A 124 20.26 6.37 14.84
C TYR A 124 19.23 5.38 15.41
N TYR A 125 18.79 4.35 14.63
CA TYR A 125 17.95 3.24 15.11
C TYR A 125 18.77 2.11 15.72
N PHE A 126 20.02 1.98 15.26
CA PHE A 126 20.89 0.87 15.58
C PHE A 126 22.09 1.37 16.37
N GLY A 127 22.48 0.66 17.43
CA GLY A 127 23.67 1.01 18.21
C GLY A 127 23.37 1.25 19.69
N PRO A 128 24.43 1.50 20.48
CA PRO A 128 24.35 1.57 21.95
C PRO A 128 23.60 2.82 22.46
N HIS A 129 23.48 3.85 21.64
CA HIS A 129 22.82 5.12 22.00
C HIS A 129 21.57 5.36 21.16
N ARG A 130 20.69 4.34 21.08
CA ARG A 130 19.40 4.49 20.39
C ARG A 130 18.62 5.70 20.93
N TYR A 131 18.11 6.52 20.01
CA TYR A 131 17.18 7.58 20.38
C TYR A 131 15.88 6.97 20.92
N PRO A 132 15.38 7.39 22.11
CA PRO A 132 14.09 6.97 22.62
C PRO A 132 12.98 7.31 21.64
N GLY A 133 12.12 6.35 21.29
CA GLY A 133 11.03 6.54 20.33
C GLY A 133 11.36 6.16 18.88
N THR A 134 12.56 5.62 18.61
CA THR A 134 12.82 4.97 17.31
C THR A 134 12.06 3.65 17.20
N PRO A 135 11.70 3.20 15.98
CA PRO A 135 11.10 1.89 15.77
C PRO A 135 11.96 0.75 16.35
N HIS A 136 11.29 -0.27 16.88
CA HIS A 136 11.93 -1.49 17.34
C HIS A 136 12.06 -2.48 16.19
N LEU A 137 13.12 -2.34 15.39
CA LEU A 137 13.36 -3.16 14.20
C LEU A 137 14.50 -4.17 14.46
N THR A 138 14.30 -5.42 14.06
CA THR A 138 15.35 -6.44 13.97
C THR A 138 15.65 -6.77 12.53
N LEU A 139 16.92 -6.94 12.20
CA LEU A 139 17.39 -7.17 10.86
C LEU A 139 17.84 -8.62 10.69
N HIS A 140 17.15 -9.34 9.81
CA HIS A 140 17.36 -10.76 9.53
C HIS A 140 17.86 -10.94 8.09
N PRO A 141 19.09 -11.44 7.88
CA PRO A 141 19.59 -11.63 6.53
C PRO A 141 18.89 -12.79 5.82
N ILE A 142 18.57 -12.60 4.55
CA ILE A 142 18.27 -13.65 3.59
C ILE A 142 19.60 -13.99 2.87
N PRO A 143 20.32 -15.02 3.31
CA PRO A 143 21.71 -15.25 2.85
C PRO A 143 21.77 -16.00 1.52
N SER A 144 20.69 -16.62 1.09
CA SER A 144 20.61 -17.44 -0.12
C SER A 144 19.26 -17.34 -0.78
N LEU A 145 19.14 -17.91 -1.98
CA LEU A 145 17.86 -18.01 -2.70
C LEU A 145 17.05 -19.27 -2.31
N GLU A 146 17.44 -19.95 -1.23
CA GLU A 146 16.69 -21.08 -0.72
C GLU A 146 15.39 -20.62 -0.04
N PRO A 147 14.29 -21.37 -0.19
CA PRO A 147 13.05 -21.07 0.51
C PRO A 147 13.26 -21.11 2.02
N PHE A 148 12.61 -20.18 2.72
CA PHE A 148 12.58 -20.13 4.17
C PHE A 148 11.13 -20.01 4.68
N THR A 149 10.91 -20.44 5.92
CA THR A 149 9.59 -20.36 6.54
C THR A 149 9.46 -19.07 7.35
N LEU A 150 8.39 -18.33 7.11
CA LEU A 150 8.01 -17.18 7.89
C LEU A 150 6.58 -17.36 8.38
N TYR A 151 6.44 -17.69 9.68
CA TYR A 151 5.21 -18.16 10.30
C TYR A 151 4.68 -19.44 9.61
N ASP A 152 3.45 -19.39 9.09
CA ASP A 152 2.81 -20.49 8.36
C ASP A 152 2.99 -20.42 6.84
N LEU A 153 3.78 -19.47 6.33
CA LEU A 153 4.07 -19.29 4.92
C LEU A 153 5.51 -19.70 4.57
N THR A 154 5.68 -20.27 3.40
CA THR A 154 7.00 -20.47 2.78
C THR A 154 7.28 -19.32 1.83
N ILE A 155 8.38 -18.62 2.06
CA ILE A 155 8.88 -17.52 1.22
C ILE A 155 10.01 -18.08 0.34
N GLU A 156 9.83 -18.06 -0.96
CA GLU A 156 10.84 -18.46 -1.94
C GLU A 156 11.39 -17.20 -2.62
N PRO A 157 12.64 -16.79 -2.34
CA PRO A 157 13.26 -15.65 -3.01
C PRO A 157 13.53 -15.98 -4.49
N ILE A 158 13.27 -15.00 -5.35
CA ILE A 158 13.48 -15.09 -6.79
C ILE A 158 14.50 -14.02 -7.19
N ARG A 159 15.59 -14.43 -7.81
CA ARG A 159 16.58 -13.49 -8.32
C ARG A 159 16.08 -12.84 -9.60
N VAL A 160 15.96 -11.52 -9.56
CA VAL A 160 15.67 -10.71 -10.75
C VAL A 160 16.72 -9.62 -10.92
N MET A 161 16.83 -9.10 -12.12
CA MET A 161 17.82 -8.07 -12.43
C MET A 161 17.15 -6.73 -12.65
N HIS A 162 17.50 -5.74 -11.85
CA HIS A 162 17.15 -4.34 -12.02
C HIS A 162 18.27 -3.63 -12.82
N GLY A 163 18.22 -3.75 -14.13
CA GLY A 163 19.35 -3.42 -14.99
C GLY A 163 20.52 -4.38 -14.73
N LYS A 164 21.59 -3.87 -14.13
CA LYS A 164 22.77 -4.67 -13.73
C LYS A 164 22.74 -5.08 -12.26
N GLN A 165 21.83 -4.52 -11.47
CA GLN A 165 21.73 -4.79 -10.04
C GLN A 165 20.86 -6.02 -9.80
N PRO A 166 21.38 -7.05 -9.11
CA PRO A 166 20.54 -8.15 -8.65
C PRO A 166 19.68 -7.67 -7.48
N ILE A 167 18.40 -8.03 -7.51
CA ILE A 167 17.41 -7.75 -6.46
C ILE A 167 16.55 -8.99 -6.21
N LEU A 168 15.68 -8.96 -5.21
CA LEU A 168 14.74 -10.04 -4.94
C LEU A 168 13.33 -9.72 -5.42
N GLY A 169 12.70 -10.69 -6.06
CA GLY A 169 11.27 -10.89 -6.04
C GLY A 169 10.94 -12.03 -5.09
N TYR A 170 9.66 -12.33 -4.92
CA TYR A 170 9.22 -13.38 -4.00
C TYR A 170 8.11 -14.24 -4.59
N ARG A 171 8.18 -15.54 -4.32
CA ARG A 171 7.04 -16.43 -4.40
C ARG A 171 6.59 -16.80 -2.99
N ILE A 172 5.28 -16.71 -2.73
CA ILE A 172 4.64 -17.06 -1.45
C ILE A 172 3.45 -17.97 -1.76
N GLY A 173 3.64 -19.28 -1.64
CA GLY A 173 2.64 -20.25 -2.08
C GLY A 173 2.29 -20.09 -3.56
N SER A 174 1.03 -19.76 -3.88
CA SER A 174 0.54 -19.50 -5.24
C SER A 174 0.56 -18.01 -5.65
N PHE A 175 1.19 -17.14 -4.86
CA PHE A 175 1.38 -15.72 -5.16
C PHE A 175 2.82 -15.41 -5.55
N GLY A 176 3.03 -14.66 -6.65
CA GLY A 176 4.31 -14.13 -7.10
C GLY A 176 4.32 -12.60 -7.07
N PHE A 177 5.41 -12.01 -6.54
CA PHE A 177 5.63 -10.57 -6.50
C PHE A 177 6.97 -10.22 -7.14
N LEU A 178 6.94 -9.54 -8.28
CA LEU A 178 8.10 -9.10 -9.04
C LEU A 178 8.02 -7.59 -9.30
N THR A 179 8.79 -6.80 -8.56
CA THR A 179 8.92 -5.36 -8.82
C THR A 179 10.29 -5.04 -9.37
N ASP A 180 10.45 -3.90 -10.04
CA ASP A 180 11.73 -3.36 -10.54
C ASP A 180 12.53 -4.30 -11.43
N LEU A 181 11.88 -5.28 -11.97
CA LEU A 181 12.44 -6.29 -12.84
C LEU A 181 12.73 -5.72 -14.24
N LYS A 182 13.97 -5.92 -14.73
CA LYS A 182 14.31 -5.78 -16.16
C LYS A 182 14.43 -7.13 -16.84
N SER A 183 15.06 -8.08 -16.18
CA SER A 183 15.22 -9.44 -16.72
C SER A 183 15.27 -10.48 -15.59
N ILE A 184 14.92 -11.71 -15.95
CA ILE A 184 14.91 -12.87 -15.07
C ILE A 184 15.55 -14.04 -15.81
N ALA A 185 16.37 -14.82 -15.11
CA ALA A 185 16.98 -16.01 -15.67
C ALA A 185 15.95 -17.15 -15.79
N PRO A 186 16.07 -18.05 -16.76
CA PRO A 186 15.10 -19.14 -16.96
C PRO A 186 14.92 -20.03 -15.72
N GLU A 187 15.98 -20.30 -14.96
CA GLU A 187 15.94 -21.07 -13.72
C GLU A 187 15.16 -20.38 -12.61
N GLU A 188 15.22 -19.04 -12.55
CA GLU A 188 14.46 -18.24 -11.61
C GLU A 188 12.97 -18.13 -12.03
N LEU A 189 12.73 -18.02 -13.35
CA LEU A 189 11.38 -18.01 -13.90
C LEU A 189 10.65 -19.33 -13.62
N GLU A 190 11.36 -20.47 -13.66
CA GLU A 190 10.79 -21.78 -13.33
C GLU A 190 10.26 -21.86 -11.90
N LYS A 191 10.78 -21.07 -10.98
CA LYS A 191 10.26 -20.99 -9.61
C LYS A 191 8.83 -20.43 -9.56
N LEU A 192 8.42 -19.65 -10.56
CA LEU A 192 7.06 -19.09 -10.67
C LEU A 192 6.04 -20.04 -11.28
N ARG A 193 6.45 -21.22 -11.74
CA ARG A 193 5.52 -22.19 -12.31
C ARG A 193 4.44 -22.59 -11.30
N GLY A 194 3.17 -22.44 -11.70
CA GLY A 194 2.01 -22.79 -10.88
C GLY A 194 1.60 -21.70 -9.87
N VAL A 195 2.11 -20.47 -9.98
CA VAL A 195 1.48 -19.34 -9.29
C VAL A 195 0.13 -19.04 -9.94
N GLU A 196 -0.84 -18.68 -9.12
CA GLU A 196 -2.19 -18.32 -9.55
C GLU A 196 -2.37 -16.81 -9.66
N LEU A 197 -1.63 -16.05 -8.84
CA LEU A 197 -1.60 -14.61 -8.82
C LEU A 197 -0.18 -14.10 -9.03
N LEU A 198 0.01 -13.19 -9.99
CA LEU A 198 1.30 -12.54 -10.23
C LEU A 198 1.16 -11.01 -10.19
N PHE A 199 1.94 -10.37 -9.35
CA PHE A 199 2.22 -8.94 -9.48
C PHE A 199 3.55 -8.76 -10.19
N VAL A 200 3.56 -8.02 -11.29
CA VAL A 200 4.75 -7.82 -12.14
C VAL A 200 4.89 -6.36 -12.57
N ASN A 201 6.10 -5.80 -12.51
CA ASN A 201 6.28 -4.42 -12.92
C ASN A 201 6.14 -4.23 -14.44
N GLY A 202 5.52 -3.10 -14.80
CA GLY A 202 5.46 -2.62 -16.18
C GLY A 202 5.49 -1.10 -16.19
N LEU A 203 6.68 -0.51 -16.37
CA LEU A 203 6.88 0.92 -16.12
C LEU A 203 6.06 1.82 -17.05
N ARG A 204 6.01 1.48 -18.34
CA ARG A 204 5.34 2.21 -19.42
C ARG A 204 5.13 1.30 -20.61
N TYR A 205 4.31 1.68 -21.62
CA TYR A 205 3.83 0.73 -22.60
C TYR A 205 4.96 0.14 -23.47
N THR A 206 5.53 0.90 -24.40
CA THR A 206 6.47 0.37 -25.41
C THR A 206 7.90 0.88 -25.30
N LYS A 207 8.11 2.11 -24.80
CA LYS A 207 9.45 2.73 -24.83
C LYS A 207 10.39 1.99 -23.87
N PRO A 208 11.45 1.31 -24.35
CA PRO A 208 12.35 0.55 -23.49
C PRO A 208 12.96 1.39 -22.35
N HIS A 209 13.24 0.73 -21.24
CA HIS A 209 13.92 1.30 -20.09
C HIS A 209 15.13 0.43 -19.71
N PRO A 210 16.27 1.01 -19.27
CA PRO A 210 17.48 0.23 -18.98
C PRO A 210 17.34 -0.67 -17.75
N THR A 211 16.44 -0.34 -16.83
CA THR A 211 16.34 -1.04 -15.53
C THR A 211 14.97 -1.67 -15.25
N HIS A 212 13.93 -1.32 -15.99
CA HIS A 212 12.57 -1.84 -15.82
C HIS A 212 12.04 -2.46 -17.10
N GLN A 213 11.10 -3.37 -16.95
CA GLN A 213 10.30 -3.86 -18.09
C GLN A 213 9.32 -2.80 -18.57
N THR A 214 9.03 -2.85 -19.87
CA THR A 214 7.83 -2.25 -20.44
C THR A 214 6.61 -3.10 -20.06
N ILE A 215 5.42 -2.56 -20.27
CA ILE A 215 4.17 -3.31 -20.11
C ILE A 215 4.12 -4.48 -21.11
N GLU A 216 4.60 -4.30 -22.34
CA GLU A 216 4.68 -5.38 -23.33
C GLU A 216 5.61 -6.50 -22.87
N GLU A 217 6.82 -6.18 -22.37
CA GLU A 217 7.74 -7.17 -21.80
C GLU A 217 7.12 -7.90 -20.57
N ALA A 218 6.33 -7.19 -19.74
CA ALA A 218 5.61 -7.80 -18.62
C ALA A 218 4.49 -8.73 -19.07
N ILE A 219 3.77 -8.42 -20.17
CA ILE A 219 2.77 -9.31 -20.78
C ILE A 219 3.44 -10.59 -21.31
N GLU A 220 4.58 -10.47 -21.98
CA GLU A 220 5.35 -11.62 -22.48
C GLU A 220 5.82 -12.53 -21.31
N LEU A 221 6.28 -11.96 -20.21
CA LEU A 221 6.65 -12.72 -19.02
C LEU A 221 5.43 -13.40 -18.39
N THR A 222 4.31 -12.71 -18.29
CA THR A 222 3.05 -13.27 -17.80
C THR A 222 2.60 -14.46 -18.65
N ALA A 223 2.74 -14.39 -19.98
CA ALA A 223 2.42 -15.50 -20.89
C ALA A 223 3.33 -16.73 -20.68
N GLN A 224 4.56 -16.54 -20.19
CA GLN A 224 5.46 -17.64 -19.84
C GLN A 224 5.11 -18.27 -18.49
N VAL A 225 4.73 -17.47 -17.50
CA VAL A 225 4.35 -17.95 -16.14
C VAL A 225 2.97 -18.60 -16.14
N GLN A 226 2.04 -18.08 -16.93
CA GLN A 226 0.64 -18.55 -17.09
C GLN A 226 -0.15 -18.55 -15.75
N PRO A 227 -0.14 -17.48 -14.96
CA PRO A 227 -0.98 -17.39 -13.77
C PRO A 227 -2.46 -17.24 -14.15
N GLN A 228 -3.36 -17.52 -13.24
CA GLN A 228 -4.79 -17.24 -13.46
C GLN A 228 -5.08 -15.75 -13.59
N ARG A 229 -4.32 -14.93 -12.82
CA ARG A 229 -4.41 -13.46 -12.84
C ARG A 229 -3.03 -12.84 -12.72
N SER A 230 -2.78 -11.83 -13.54
CA SER A 230 -1.62 -10.93 -13.39
C SER A 230 -2.07 -9.50 -13.21
N TYR A 231 -1.35 -8.76 -12.39
CA TYR A 231 -1.53 -7.32 -12.25
C TYR A 231 -0.23 -6.60 -12.57
N ILE A 232 -0.32 -5.65 -13.51
CA ILE A 232 0.80 -4.77 -13.85
C ILE A 232 0.92 -3.72 -12.77
N ILE A 233 2.08 -3.64 -12.12
CA ILE A 233 2.41 -2.72 -11.04
C ILE A 233 3.63 -1.85 -11.40
N HIS A 234 4.05 -0.98 -10.50
CA HIS A 234 5.21 -0.08 -10.66
C HIS A 234 5.08 0.82 -11.90
N LEU A 235 3.84 1.28 -12.15
CA LEU A 235 3.46 2.09 -13.29
C LEU A 235 3.93 3.54 -13.12
N SER A 236 4.48 4.12 -14.19
CA SER A 236 4.81 5.55 -14.23
C SER A 236 3.71 6.37 -14.90
N HIS A 237 3.79 7.70 -14.81
CA HIS A 237 2.89 8.62 -15.48
C HIS A 237 2.97 8.55 -17.03
N HIS A 238 3.99 7.85 -17.57
CA HIS A 238 4.11 7.57 -18.99
C HIS A 238 3.28 6.37 -19.47
N ALA A 239 2.70 5.61 -18.55
CA ALA A 239 1.66 4.64 -18.90
C ALA A 239 0.36 5.36 -19.25
N PRO A 240 -0.48 4.81 -20.14
CA PRO A 240 -1.84 5.33 -20.35
C PRO A 240 -2.65 5.35 -19.05
N PRO A 241 -3.68 6.20 -18.94
CA PRO A 241 -4.65 6.10 -17.85
C PRO A 241 -5.23 4.69 -17.74
N THR A 242 -5.57 4.29 -16.52
CA THR A 242 -5.95 2.92 -16.16
C THR A 242 -7.03 2.34 -17.06
N ALA A 243 -8.10 3.08 -17.35
CA ALA A 243 -9.18 2.60 -18.20
C ALA A 243 -8.69 2.27 -19.62
N GLU A 244 -7.93 3.19 -20.22
CA GLU A 244 -7.36 2.99 -21.55
C GLU A 244 -6.33 1.84 -21.58
N LEU A 245 -5.52 1.72 -20.55
CA LEU A 245 -4.53 0.65 -20.46
C LEU A 245 -5.21 -0.71 -20.32
N GLN A 246 -6.26 -0.81 -19.50
CA GLN A 246 -6.99 -2.06 -19.30
C GLN A 246 -7.58 -2.61 -20.60
N ASP A 247 -8.10 -1.74 -21.47
CA ASP A 247 -8.66 -2.14 -22.77
C ASP A 247 -7.61 -2.71 -23.75
N ARG A 248 -6.32 -2.49 -23.45
CA ARG A 248 -5.20 -2.98 -24.28
C ARG A 248 -4.56 -4.27 -23.76
N LEU A 249 -4.90 -4.66 -22.52
CA LEU A 249 -4.30 -5.83 -21.90
C LEU A 249 -5.01 -7.12 -22.35
N PRO A 250 -4.28 -8.24 -22.51
CA PRO A 250 -4.90 -9.52 -22.82
C PRO A 250 -5.72 -10.04 -21.62
N GLU A 251 -6.57 -11.02 -21.90
CA GLU A 251 -7.35 -11.70 -20.87
C GLU A 251 -6.45 -12.26 -19.76
N GLY A 252 -6.87 -12.13 -18.50
CA GLY A 252 -6.11 -12.56 -17.32
C GLY A 252 -5.05 -11.56 -16.86
N VAL A 253 -4.78 -10.48 -17.63
CA VAL A 253 -3.86 -9.42 -17.25
C VAL A 253 -4.64 -8.13 -16.94
N TYR A 254 -4.35 -7.53 -15.82
CA TYR A 254 -5.07 -6.38 -15.28
C TYR A 254 -4.11 -5.26 -14.88
N VAL A 255 -4.64 -4.04 -14.82
CA VAL A 255 -3.91 -2.90 -14.27
C VAL A 255 -4.02 -2.94 -12.74
N GLY A 256 -2.89 -3.01 -12.03
CA GLY A 256 -2.86 -2.85 -10.59
C GLY A 256 -3.18 -1.40 -10.19
N TYR A 257 -3.80 -1.21 -9.03
CA TYR A 257 -4.10 0.10 -8.46
C TYR A 257 -4.04 0.05 -6.94
N ASP A 258 -3.84 1.19 -6.32
CA ASP A 258 -3.70 1.29 -4.86
C ASP A 258 -4.99 0.85 -4.15
N GLY A 259 -4.81 -0.05 -3.18
CA GLY A 259 -5.91 -0.61 -2.41
C GLY A 259 -6.60 -1.81 -3.07
N LEU A 260 -6.11 -2.33 -4.20
CA LEU A 260 -6.58 -3.59 -4.77
C LEU A 260 -6.39 -4.72 -3.76
N THR A 261 -7.48 -5.32 -3.32
CA THR A 261 -7.49 -6.45 -2.37
C THR A 261 -7.96 -7.71 -3.07
N LEU A 262 -7.21 -8.80 -2.93
CA LEU A 262 -7.51 -10.11 -3.49
C LEU A 262 -7.60 -11.14 -2.36
N ARG A 263 -8.66 -11.95 -2.37
CA ARG A 263 -8.85 -13.04 -1.41
C ARG A 263 -8.69 -14.38 -2.11
N TYR A 264 -7.90 -15.25 -1.49
CA TYR A 264 -7.75 -16.64 -1.91
C TYR A 264 -8.93 -17.48 -1.44
N THR A 265 -9.46 -18.30 -2.34
CA THR A 265 -10.48 -19.31 -2.04
C THR A 265 -10.05 -20.61 -2.72
N GLU A 266 -9.99 -21.69 -1.98
CA GLU A 266 -9.63 -23.00 -2.51
C GLU A 266 -10.55 -23.38 -3.68
N GLY A 267 -9.97 -23.86 -4.78
CA GLY A 267 -10.69 -24.21 -6.01
C GLY A 267 -11.05 -23.04 -6.94
N THR A 268 -11.01 -21.80 -6.45
CA THR A 268 -11.31 -20.60 -7.28
C THR A 268 -10.08 -19.73 -7.50
N GLY A 269 -9.07 -19.84 -6.61
CA GLY A 269 -7.90 -18.99 -6.63
C GLY A 269 -8.16 -17.59 -6.04
N TYR A 270 -7.40 -16.60 -6.52
CA TYR A 270 -7.52 -15.22 -6.03
C TYR A 270 -8.62 -14.44 -6.76
N THR A 271 -9.54 -13.88 -5.99
CA THR A 271 -10.63 -13.05 -6.51
C THR A 271 -10.56 -11.64 -5.93
N PRO A 272 -10.75 -10.58 -6.78
CA PRO A 272 -10.82 -9.22 -6.31
C PRO A 272 -11.98 -9.06 -5.32
N GLN A 273 -11.72 -8.38 -4.22
CA GLN A 273 -12.75 -7.97 -3.28
C GLN A 273 -13.21 -6.57 -3.65
N PRO A 274 -14.50 -6.24 -3.45
CA PRO A 274 -14.92 -4.84 -3.50
C PRO A 274 -13.99 -4.04 -2.59
N THR A 275 -13.46 -2.93 -3.08
CA THR A 275 -12.74 -2.02 -2.21
C THR A 275 -13.72 -1.65 -1.10
N PRO A 276 -13.48 -2.01 0.17
CA PRO A 276 -14.31 -1.51 1.24
C PRO A 276 -14.36 0.00 1.11
N ASP A 277 -15.47 0.61 1.46
CA ASP A 277 -15.50 2.05 1.66
C ASP A 277 -14.53 2.36 2.83
N LYS A 278 -13.24 2.49 2.48
CA LYS A 278 -12.11 2.49 3.43
C LYS A 278 -12.05 3.75 4.30
N LEU A 279 -12.98 4.67 4.09
CA LEU A 279 -13.22 5.79 5.01
C LEU A 279 -14.01 5.37 6.26
N VAL A 280 -14.65 4.20 6.23
CA VAL A 280 -15.29 3.64 7.42
C VAL A 280 -14.25 2.76 8.12
N ARG A 281 -13.62 3.25 9.18
CA ARG A 281 -12.86 2.42 10.12
C ARG A 281 -13.80 1.29 10.54
N SER A 282 -13.39 0.03 10.31
CA SER A 282 -14.11 -1.13 10.84
C SER A 282 -14.17 -0.98 12.37
N GLY A 283 -15.37 -0.74 12.91
CA GLY A 283 -15.56 -0.33 14.28
C GLY A 283 -15.95 1.14 14.46
N ALA A 284 -16.11 1.92 13.37
CA ALA A 284 -16.83 3.17 13.47
C ALA A 284 -18.29 2.85 13.74
N ASP A 285 -18.81 3.38 14.82
CA ASP A 285 -20.24 3.37 15.09
C ASP A 285 -20.99 3.94 13.87
N PRO A 286 -22.17 3.42 13.52
CA PRO A 286 -22.94 3.96 12.42
C PRO A 286 -23.13 5.45 12.65
N PHE A 287 -22.88 6.27 11.63
CA PHE A 287 -23.21 7.68 11.71
C PHE A 287 -24.61 7.91 11.13
N THR A 288 -25.34 8.82 11.74
CA THR A 288 -26.57 9.36 11.19
C THR A 288 -26.28 10.65 10.42
N TYR A 289 -27.11 10.99 9.46
CA TYR A 289 -27.03 12.30 8.82
C TYR A 289 -28.33 13.08 9.00
N ARG A 290 -28.19 14.39 9.08
CA ARG A 290 -29.32 15.33 9.11
C ARG A 290 -29.12 16.39 8.05
N ASP A 291 -30.07 16.49 7.14
CA ASP A 291 -30.15 17.60 6.21
C ASP A 291 -30.97 18.71 6.87
N CYS A 292 -30.32 19.83 7.17
CA CYS A 292 -30.92 21.01 7.79
C CYS A 292 -31.46 22.00 6.75
N GLY A 293 -31.22 21.72 5.45
CA GLY A 293 -31.60 22.64 4.39
C GLY A 293 -30.92 24.01 4.55
N ARG A 294 -31.64 25.06 4.11
CA ARG A 294 -31.19 26.44 4.26
C ARG A 294 -31.50 26.95 5.67
N ILE A 295 -30.46 27.21 6.45
CA ILE A 295 -30.54 27.59 7.87
C ILE A 295 -29.57 28.77 8.15
N ASP A 296 -29.90 29.60 9.12
CA ASP A 296 -28.99 30.65 9.56
C ASP A 296 -27.68 30.06 10.10
N TYR A 297 -26.56 30.72 9.83
CA TYR A 297 -25.23 30.24 10.24
C TYR A 297 -25.12 30.10 11.77
N GLN A 298 -25.66 31.07 12.51
CA GLN A 298 -25.60 31.06 13.97
C GLN A 298 -26.42 29.91 14.56
N GLU A 299 -27.60 29.67 14.00
CA GLU A 299 -28.48 28.57 14.39
C GLU A 299 -27.83 27.20 14.08
N ALA A 300 -27.18 27.05 12.90
CA ALA A 300 -26.42 25.85 12.56
C ALA A 300 -25.23 25.61 13.51
N LEU A 301 -24.51 26.66 13.87
CA LEU A 301 -23.39 26.61 14.81
C LEU A 301 -23.85 26.21 16.21
N GLU A 302 -24.95 26.78 16.71
CA GLU A 302 -25.53 26.44 18.02
C GLU A 302 -25.95 24.95 18.07
N MET A 303 -26.61 24.46 17.02
CA MET A 303 -26.95 23.04 16.89
C MET A 303 -25.71 22.15 16.93
N GLN A 304 -24.66 22.50 16.18
CA GLN A 304 -23.40 21.76 16.14
C GLN A 304 -22.73 21.72 17.52
N LEU A 305 -22.68 22.86 18.21
CA LEU A 305 -22.09 22.96 19.54
C LEU A 305 -22.87 22.15 20.58
N HIS A 306 -24.21 22.14 20.49
CA HIS A 306 -25.04 21.34 21.38
C HIS A 306 -24.77 19.84 21.22
N LEU A 307 -24.82 19.33 20.00
CA LEU A 307 -24.52 17.92 19.69
C LEU A 307 -23.10 17.52 20.13
N TRP A 308 -22.14 18.41 19.97
CA TRP A 308 -20.76 18.18 20.42
C TRP A 308 -20.67 18.11 21.95
N GLN A 309 -21.36 19.00 22.66
CA GLN A 309 -21.38 19.03 24.13
C GLN A 309 -22.04 17.78 24.71
N GLU A 310 -23.17 17.33 24.16
CA GLU A 310 -23.82 16.09 24.58
C GLU A 310 -22.89 14.88 24.53
N ARG A 311 -22.05 14.80 23.48
CA ARG A 311 -21.06 13.73 23.34
C ARG A 311 -19.95 13.80 24.37
N ILE A 312 -19.50 15.01 24.69
CA ILE A 312 -18.49 15.24 25.75
C ILE A 312 -19.06 14.81 27.10
N ASP A 313 -20.26 15.26 27.43
CA ASP A 313 -20.91 14.98 28.71
C ASP A 313 -21.14 13.46 28.90
N ALA A 314 -21.58 12.76 27.82
CA ALA A 314 -21.71 11.31 27.85
C ALA A 314 -20.37 10.59 28.07
N LYS A 315 -19.28 11.06 27.44
CA LYS A 315 -17.93 10.50 27.65
C LYS A 315 -17.46 10.72 29.08
N ILE A 316 -17.67 11.91 29.64
CA ILE A 316 -17.27 12.24 31.01
C ILE A 316 -18.07 11.40 32.03
N ALA A 317 -19.36 11.21 31.75
CA ALA A 317 -20.24 10.41 32.60
C ALA A 317 -20.06 8.88 32.44
N HIS A 318 -19.18 8.42 31.56
CA HIS A 318 -19.01 7.01 31.19
C HIS A 318 -20.30 6.34 30.72
N GLN A 319 -21.18 7.10 30.07
CA GLN A 319 -22.42 6.62 29.45
C GLN A 319 -22.19 6.24 27.99
N THR A 320 -23.21 5.61 27.37
CA THR A 320 -23.19 5.34 25.91
C THR A 320 -23.11 6.67 25.15
N VAL A 321 -22.04 6.85 24.39
CA VAL A 321 -21.87 8.06 23.57
C VAL A 321 -22.87 8.01 22.41
N PRO A 322 -23.61 9.11 22.12
CA PRO A 322 -24.48 9.18 20.95
C PRO A 322 -23.76 8.87 19.64
N GLU A 323 -24.46 8.32 18.65
CA GLU A 323 -23.93 8.05 17.32
C GLU A 323 -23.33 9.31 16.68
N ASP A 324 -22.30 9.12 15.84
CA ASP A 324 -21.73 10.23 15.07
C ASP A 324 -22.76 10.78 14.10
N MET A 325 -22.86 12.11 14.00
CA MET A 325 -23.83 12.79 13.16
C MET A 325 -23.14 13.71 12.16
N LEU A 326 -23.55 13.61 10.90
CA LEU A 326 -23.14 14.51 9.84
C LEU A 326 -24.28 15.51 9.56
N LEU A 327 -24.00 16.80 9.65
CA LEU A 327 -24.96 17.88 9.36
C LEU A 327 -24.68 18.45 7.97
N PHE A 328 -25.70 18.48 7.11
CA PHE A 328 -25.68 19.22 5.87
C PHE A 328 -26.49 20.50 6.05
N CYS A 329 -25.86 21.64 5.81
CA CYS A 329 -26.47 22.96 5.97
C CYS A 329 -26.13 23.85 4.76
N GLU A 330 -27.10 24.59 4.27
CA GLU A 330 -26.90 25.73 3.38
C GLU A 330 -27.19 27.01 4.15
N HIS A 331 -26.35 28.02 4.05
CA HIS A 331 -26.58 29.32 4.68
C HIS A 331 -26.08 30.47 3.77
N GLU A 332 -26.55 31.68 4.05
CA GLU A 332 -26.05 32.88 3.37
C GLU A 332 -24.53 33.04 3.58
N PRO A 333 -23.82 33.67 2.65
CA PRO A 333 -22.40 33.92 2.80
C PRO A 333 -22.08 34.61 4.13
N VAL A 334 -21.20 34.02 4.93
CA VAL A 334 -20.76 34.57 6.21
C VAL A 334 -19.25 34.66 6.25
N LEU A 335 -18.75 35.69 6.95
CA LEU A 335 -17.35 35.85 7.28
C LEU A 335 -17.14 35.34 8.71
N THR A 336 -16.33 34.29 8.84
CA THR A 336 -15.94 33.76 10.16
C THR A 336 -14.51 34.13 10.49
N ILE A 337 -14.27 34.48 11.75
CA ILE A 337 -12.94 34.77 12.27
C ILE A 337 -12.54 33.59 13.18
N GLY A 338 -11.43 32.94 12.83
CA GLY A 338 -10.91 31.84 13.64
C GLY A 338 -10.51 32.30 15.06
N LYS A 339 -10.40 31.36 16.00
CA LYS A 339 -10.17 31.58 17.45
C LYS A 339 -9.07 32.61 17.79
N HIS A 340 -8.07 32.79 16.92
CA HIS A 340 -6.96 33.74 17.08
C HIS A 340 -7.03 34.92 16.12
N GLY A 341 -8.09 35.02 15.32
CA GLY A 341 -8.30 36.16 14.42
C GLY A 341 -8.72 37.41 15.18
N LYS A 342 -8.32 38.58 14.70
CA LYS A 342 -8.74 39.88 15.28
C LYS A 342 -9.69 40.57 14.28
N GLN A 343 -10.77 41.16 14.81
CA GLN A 343 -11.72 41.92 14.00
C GLN A 343 -11.04 43.07 13.24
N THR A 344 -9.96 43.63 13.78
CA THR A 344 -9.16 44.66 13.15
C THR A 344 -8.46 44.25 11.87
N ASN A 345 -8.42 42.94 11.57
CA ASN A 345 -7.88 42.40 10.34
C ASN A 345 -8.92 42.30 9.19
N LEU A 346 -10.17 42.61 9.46
CA LEU A 346 -11.22 42.70 8.45
C LEU A 346 -11.11 44.06 7.76
N LEU A 347 -10.75 44.02 6.47
CA LEU A 347 -10.63 45.21 5.60
C LEU A 347 -11.91 45.49 4.79
N VAL A 348 -13.03 44.94 5.21
CA VAL A 348 -14.35 45.17 4.61
C VAL A 348 -15.14 46.17 5.47
N SER A 349 -15.52 47.27 4.81
CA SER A 349 -16.43 48.27 5.38
C SER A 349 -17.90 47.79 5.26
#